data_e82427a4f6ef2bc5e73a4fda9162267b
#
_entry.id   e82427a4f6ef2bc5e73a4fda9162267b
#
_cell.length_a   1.000
_cell.length_b   1.000
_cell.length_c   1.000
_cell.angle_alpha   90.00
_cell.angle_beta   90.00
_cell.angle_gamma   90.00
#
_symmetry.space_group_name_H-M   'P 1'
#
loop_
_entity.id
_entity.type
_entity.pdbx_description
1 polymer ?
#
loop_
_entity_poly.entity_id
_entity_poly.type
_entity_poly.pdbx_seq_one_letter_code
_entity_poly.pdbx_strand_id
1 'polypeptide(L)'
;MKNKKVLIVSARYYEELSNSLELYATSSLSKIKYKIIKVPGVFEIPVVISKNIKKYDGFIALGVVIKGETPHFDFISSASTQAIMSLSVDSKKPIGNGIITCLNMKQAKARGKKGKEAAKAVISVLSQ
;
A
#
# COMPACT_ATOMS: atom_id res chain seq x y z
N MET A 1 16.91 -8.38 9.44
CA MET A 1 15.47 -7.99 9.43
C MET A 1 14.66 -8.58 10.57
N LYS A 2 15.31 -9.24 11.48
CA LYS A 2 14.61 -9.96 12.57
C LYS A 2 13.69 -9.08 13.42
N ASN A 3 14.09 -7.86 13.71
CA ASN A 3 13.34 -7.02 14.63
C ASN A 3 12.50 -5.93 13.95
N LYS A 4 12.36 -6.03 12.63
CA LYS A 4 11.57 -5.06 11.88
C LYS A 4 10.12 -5.50 11.78
N LYS A 5 9.21 -4.53 11.87
CA LYS A 5 7.78 -4.76 11.73
C LYS A 5 7.22 -3.89 10.64
N VAL A 6 6.36 -4.47 9.80
CA VAL A 6 5.72 -3.79 8.68
C VAL A 6 4.22 -3.78 8.87
N LEU A 7 3.60 -2.64 8.59
CA LEU A 7 2.16 -2.52 8.58
C LEU A 7 1.67 -2.42 7.12
N ILE A 8 0.78 -3.32 6.75
CA ILE A 8 0.10 -3.28 5.47
C ILE A 8 -1.26 -2.62 5.69
N VAL A 9 -1.54 -1.55 4.97
CA VAL A 9 -2.85 -0.90 5.01
C VAL A 9 -3.52 -1.16 3.66
N SER A 10 -4.60 -1.94 3.70
CA SER A 10 -5.25 -2.46 2.49
C SER A 10 -6.64 -1.86 2.32
N ALA A 11 -6.84 -1.12 1.23
CA ALA A 11 -8.14 -0.58 0.86
C ALA A 11 -8.98 -1.68 0.22
N ARG A 12 -10.19 -1.88 0.75
CA ARG A 12 -11.03 -3.03 0.40
C ARG A 12 -12.18 -2.72 -0.54
N TYR A 13 -12.13 -1.59 -1.21
CA TYR A 13 -13.22 -1.20 -2.12
C TYR A 13 -13.49 -2.25 -3.21
N TYR A 14 -12.41 -2.83 -3.77
CA TYR A 14 -12.49 -3.95 -4.71
C TYR A 14 -11.90 -5.18 -4.04
N GLU A 15 -12.72 -5.98 -3.36
CA GLU A 15 -12.23 -7.06 -2.50
C GLU A 15 -11.32 -8.07 -3.19
N GLU A 16 -11.71 -8.56 -4.36
CA GLU A 16 -10.91 -9.57 -5.08
C GLU A 16 -9.53 -9.02 -5.44
N LEU A 17 -9.48 -7.77 -5.90
CA LEU A 17 -8.23 -7.13 -6.26
C LEU A 17 -7.36 -6.91 -5.03
N SER A 18 -7.99 -6.53 -3.91
CA SER A 18 -7.27 -6.35 -2.65
C SER A 18 -6.69 -7.67 -2.14
N ASN A 19 -7.43 -8.77 -2.27
CA ASN A 19 -6.93 -10.08 -1.89
C ASN A 19 -5.67 -10.46 -2.69
N SER A 20 -5.67 -10.20 -3.98
CA SER A 20 -4.53 -10.48 -4.85
C SER A 20 -3.31 -9.65 -4.45
N LEU A 21 -3.51 -8.34 -4.22
CA LEU A 21 -2.43 -7.46 -3.79
C LEU A 21 -1.85 -7.91 -2.44
N GLU A 22 -2.71 -8.26 -1.49
CA GLU A 22 -2.28 -8.72 -0.17
C GLU A 22 -1.47 -10.01 -0.26
N LEU A 23 -1.91 -10.94 -1.09
CA LEU A 23 -1.21 -12.21 -1.27
C LEU A 23 0.22 -12.00 -1.80
N TYR A 24 0.36 -11.18 -2.84
CA TYR A 24 1.68 -10.87 -3.39
C TYR A 24 2.57 -10.14 -2.40
N ALA A 25 2.00 -9.19 -1.65
CA ALA A 25 2.77 -8.44 -0.66
C ALA A 25 3.25 -9.34 0.48
N THR A 26 2.35 -10.12 1.06
CA THR A 26 2.69 -10.95 2.21
C THR A 26 3.66 -12.07 1.84
N SER A 27 3.53 -12.63 0.64
CA SER A 27 4.45 -13.66 0.15
C SER A 27 5.89 -13.15 0.04
N SER A 28 6.07 -11.84 -0.09
CA SER A 28 7.40 -11.24 -0.20
C SER A 28 8.00 -10.85 1.14
N LEU A 29 7.25 -10.95 2.23
CA LEU A 29 7.70 -10.57 3.56
C LEU A 29 8.19 -11.74 4.42
N SER A 30 8.60 -12.83 3.83
CA SER A 30 8.77 -14.15 4.42
C SER A 30 9.22 -14.26 5.90
N LYS A 31 10.16 -13.43 6.37
CA LYS A 31 10.67 -13.49 7.74
C LYS A 31 10.44 -12.19 8.53
N ILE A 32 9.68 -11.29 7.96
CA ILE A 32 9.40 -9.99 8.56
C ILE A 32 8.03 -10.06 9.22
N LYS A 33 7.93 -9.61 10.46
CA LYS A 33 6.64 -9.51 11.14
C LYS A 33 5.80 -8.45 10.47
N TYR A 34 4.53 -8.75 10.22
CA TYR A 34 3.63 -7.78 9.62
C TYR A 34 2.23 -7.89 10.22
N LYS A 35 1.47 -6.83 10.05
CA LYS A 35 0.05 -6.79 10.38
C LYS A 35 -0.68 -6.14 9.21
N ILE A 36 -1.92 -6.54 8.99
CA ILE A 36 -2.77 -5.94 7.96
C ILE A 36 -3.91 -5.20 8.63
N ILE A 37 -4.08 -3.92 8.30
CA ILE A 37 -5.24 -3.14 8.68
C ILE A 37 -6.02 -2.87 7.40
N LYS A 38 -7.32 -3.22 7.42
CA LYS A 38 -8.21 -3.02 6.28
C LYS A 38 -8.95 -1.70 6.43
N VAL A 39 -9.03 -0.94 5.35
CA VAL A 39 -9.75 0.34 5.30
C VAL A 39 -10.73 0.34 4.12
N PRO A 40 -11.77 1.20 4.15
CA PRO A 40 -12.77 1.19 3.08
C PRO A 40 -12.20 1.51 1.71
N GLY A 41 -11.41 2.56 1.58
CA GLY A 41 -10.88 2.99 0.31
C GLY A 41 -9.48 3.58 0.42
N VAL A 42 -8.93 3.93 -0.72
CA VAL A 42 -7.56 4.46 -0.82
C VAL A 42 -7.42 5.77 -0.03
N PHE A 43 -8.47 6.57 0.02
CA PHE A 43 -8.44 7.86 0.71
C PHE A 43 -8.16 7.72 2.22
N GLU A 44 -8.47 6.57 2.82
CA GLU A 44 -8.25 6.32 4.24
C GLU A 44 -6.87 5.77 4.57
N ILE A 45 -6.07 5.41 3.56
CA ILE A 45 -4.75 4.82 3.79
C ILE A 45 -3.79 5.77 4.51
N PRO A 46 -3.62 7.02 4.05
CA PRO A 46 -2.62 7.90 4.68
C PRO A 46 -2.84 8.14 6.16
N VAL A 47 -4.08 8.37 6.60
CA VAL A 47 -4.35 8.65 8.01
C VAL A 47 -4.05 7.44 8.90
N VAL A 48 -4.32 6.23 8.41
CA VAL A 48 -4.02 5.01 9.19
C VAL A 48 -2.51 4.82 9.30
N ILE A 49 -1.76 5.07 8.23
CA ILE A 49 -0.30 5.04 8.31
C ILE A 49 0.20 6.08 9.32
N SER A 50 -0.32 7.30 9.23
CA SER A 50 0.06 8.38 10.13
C SER A 50 -0.16 8.02 11.59
N LYS A 51 -1.31 7.44 11.91
CA LYS A 51 -1.64 6.99 13.27
C LYS A 51 -0.68 5.93 13.80
N ASN A 52 -0.09 5.15 12.92
CA ASN A 52 0.78 4.03 13.28
C ASN A 52 2.25 4.30 13.01
N ILE A 53 2.60 5.53 12.66
CA ILE A 53 3.94 5.86 12.16
C ILE A 53 5.06 5.50 13.15
N LYS A 54 4.79 5.59 14.43
CA LYS A 54 5.78 5.29 15.47
C LYS A 54 5.82 3.81 15.86
N LYS A 55 4.84 3.03 15.42
CA LYS A 55 4.70 1.64 15.86
C LYS A 55 5.33 0.62 14.92
N TYR A 56 5.64 1.02 13.70
CA TYR A 56 6.18 0.13 12.67
C TYR A 56 7.40 0.74 12.01
N ASP A 57 8.24 -0.11 11.44
CA ASP A 57 9.46 0.32 10.77
C ASP A 57 9.25 0.63 9.30
N GLY A 58 8.25 0.02 8.70
CA GLY A 58 7.89 0.24 7.31
C GLY A 58 6.41 -0.01 7.08
N PHE A 59 5.93 0.44 5.94
CA PHE A 59 4.50 0.39 5.62
C PHE A 59 4.31 -0.02 4.17
N ILE A 60 3.20 -0.70 3.88
CA ILE A 60 2.81 -1.02 2.52
C ILE A 60 1.38 -0.55 2.33
N ALA A 61 1.16 0.33 1.35
CA ALA A 61 -0.15 0.82 0.99
C ALA A 61 -0.67 0.02 -0.20
N LEU A 62 -1.81 -0.64 -0.03
CA LEU A 62 -2.41 -1.45 -1.09
C LEU A 62 -3.81 -0.94 -1.40
N GLY A 63 -4.11 -0.77 -2.67
CA GLY A 63 -5.43 -0.36 -3.10
C GLY A 63 -5.53 -0.24 -4.60
N VAL A 64 -6.74 0.00 -5.08
CA VAL A 64 -7.03 0.12 -6.50
C VAL A 64 -7.94 1.30 -6.74
N VAL A 65 -7.57 2.15 -7.69
CA VAL A 65 -8.41 3.25 -8.16
C VAL A 65 -8.61 3.06 -9.65
N ILE A 66 -9.87 2.93 -10.08
CA ILE A 66 -10.22 2.71 -11.48
C ILE A 66 -10.94 3.93 -12.03
N LYS A 67 -10.41 4.48 -13.12
CA LYS A 67 -11.00 5.64 -13.78
C LYS A 67 -12.43 5.31 -14.25
N GLY A 68 -13.34 6.26 -14.04
CA GLY A 68 -14.75 6.10 -14.43
C GLY A 68 -15.60 5.36 -13.41
N GLU A 69 -15.01 4.55 -12.53
CA GLU A 69 -15.74 3.90 -11.45
C GLU A 69 -15.66 4.68 -10.14
N THR A 70 -14.70 5.61 -10.07
CA THR A 70 -14.55 6.53 -8.96
C THR A 70 -14.64 7.95 -9.50
N PRO A 71 -15.62 8.77 -9.06
CA PRO A 71 -15.78 10.12 -9.58
C PRO A 71 -14.57 11.03 -9.37
N HIS A 72 -13.74 10.71 -8.39
CA HIS A 72 -12.59 11.52 -7.99
C HIS A 72 -11.25 10.84 -8.30
N PHE A 73 -11.18 10.08 -9.40
CA PHE A 73 -10.00 9.30 -9.76
C PHE A 73 -8.69 10.09 -9.68
N ASP A 74 -8.62 11.22 -10.39
CA ASP A 74 -7.39 12.02 -10.44
C ASP A 74 -7.06 12.62 -9.07
N PHE A 75 -8.08 13.10 -8.36
CA PHE A 75 -7.92 13.70 -7.05
C PHE A 75 -7.40 12.67 -6.04
N ILE A 76 -8.04 11.50 -5.97
CA ILE A 76 -7.65 10.45 -5.02
C ILE A 76 -6.25 9.94 -5.32
N SER A 77 -5.94 9.71 -6.60
CA SER A 77 -4.63 9.21 -7.02
C SER A 77 -3.52 10.18 -6.64
N SER A 78 -3.71 11.46 -6.94
CA SER A 78 -2.72 12.50 -6.65
C SER A 78 -2.59 12.75 -5.15
N ALA A 79 -3.70 12.92 -4.44
CA ALA A 79 -3.69 13.23 -3.01
C ALA A 79 -3.07 12.10 -2.19
N SER A 80 -3.43 10.85 -2.48
CA SER A 80 -2.90 9.70 -1.74
C SER A 80 -1.40 9.51 -2.00
N THR A 81 -0.96 9.69 -3.23
CA THR A 81 0.45 9.57 -3.59
C THR A 81 1.29 10.63 -2.87
N GLN A 82 0.83 11.88 -2.88
CA GLN A 82 1.54 12.97 -2.21
C GLN A 82 1.59 12.78 -0.70
N ALA A 83 0.49 12.37 -0.10
CA ALA A 83 0.42 12.13 1.35
C ALA A 83 1.37 11.01 1.78
N ILE A 84 1.41 9.91 1.02
CA ILE A 84 2.30 8.79 1.30
C ILE A 84 3.76 9.22 1.19
N MET A 85 4.10 9.96 0.15
CA MET A 85 5.47 10.45 -0.06
C MET A 85 5.90 11.35 1.10
N SER A 86 5.04 12.29 1.50
CA SER A 86 5.33 13.20 2.61
C SER A 86 5.53 12.44 3.92
N LEU A 87 4.66 11.48 4.22
CA LEU A 87 4.78 10.65 5.42
C LEU A 87 6.10 9.87 5.44
N SER A 88 6.49 9.33 4.29
CA SER A 88 7.70 8.54 4.18
C SER A 88 8.95 9.40 4.42
N VAL A 89 9.01 10.55 3.77
CA VAL A 89 10.16 11.47 3.91
C VAL A 89 10.23 12.03 5.31
N ASP A 90 9.12 12.49 5.86
CA ASP A 90 9.08 13.12 7.19
C ASP A 90 9.42 12.13 8.30
N SER A 91 8.95 10.90 8.21
CA SER A 91 9.20 9.87 9.22
C SER A 91 10.53 9.16 9.03
N LYS A 92 11.12 9.26 7.85
CA LYS A 92 12.31 8.50 7.45
C LYS A 92 12.06 7.00 7.47
N LYS A 93 10.83 6.61 7.19
CA LYS A 93 10.42 5.19 7.12
C LYS A 93 9.87 4.89 5.73
N PRO A 94 10.22 3.72 5.16
CA PRO A 94 9.74 3.38 3.83
C PRO A 94 8.24 3.11 3.82
N ILE A 95 7.58 3.58 2.78
CA ILE A 95 6.19 3.23 2.50
C ILE A 95 6.15 2.71 1.07
N GLY A 96 5.91 1.41 0.94
CA GLY A 96 5.78 0.79 -0.38
C GLY A 96 4.43 1.18 -0.99
N ASN A 97 4.48 1.74 -2.19
CA ASN A 97 3.25 2.17 -2.88
C ASN A 97 2.72 1.05 -3.78
N GLY A 98 1.76 0.31 -3.25
CA GLY A 98 1.02 -0.71 -3.98
C GLY A 98 -0.37 -0.25 -4.38
N ILE A 99 -0.59 1.07 -4.46
CA ILE A 99 -1.85 1.61 -4.95
C ILE A 99 -1.80 1.63 -6.46
N ILE A 100 -2.71 0.88 -7.09
CA ILE A 100 -2.82 0.76 -8.53
C ILE A 100 -3.81 1.80 -9.05
N THR A 101 -3.41 2.56 -10.05
CA THR A 101 -4.30 3.47 -10.77
C THR A 101 -4.47 2.94 -12.18
N CYS A 102 -5.69 2.57 -12.54
CA CYS A 102 -6.00 1.86 -13.79
C CYS A 102 -7.11 2.53 -14.55
N LEU A 103 -7.15 2.29 -15.86
CA LEU A 103 -8.22 2.80 -16.72
C LEU A 103 -9.47 1.91 -16.67
N ASN A 104 -9.30 0.63 -16.36
CA ASN A 104 -10.41 -0.33 -16.35
C ASN A 104 -10.10 -1.54 -15.45
N MET A 105 -11.12 -2.33 -15.21
CA MET A 105 -11.04 -3.52 -14.36
C MET A 105 -10.06 -4.57 -14.89
N LYS A 106 -9.98 -4.73 -16.20
CA LYS A 106 -9.07 -5.70 -16.82
C LYS A 106 -7.62 -5.37 -16.48
N GLN A 107 -7.24 -4.09 -16.56
CA GLN A 107 -5.90 -3.66 -16.17
C GLN A 107 -5.63 -3.92 -14.70
N ALA A 108 -6.63 -3.64 -13.85
CA ALA A 108 -6.50 -3.85 -12.41
C ALA A 108 -6.24 -5.31 -12.09
N LYS A 109 -6.98 -6.23 -12.71
CA LYS A 109 -6.80 -7.67 -12.48
C LYS A 109 -5.42 -8.15 -12.90
N ALA A 110 -4.82 -7.53 -13.90
CA ALA A 110 -3.51 -7.91 -14.41
C ALA A 110 -2.35 -7.39 -13.55
N ARG A 111 -2.63 -6.52 -12.56
CA ARG A 111 -1.58 -5.81 -11.81
C ARG A 111 -1.45 -6.22 -10.34
N GLY A 112 -1.95 -7.39 -9.97
CA GLY A 112 -1.84 -7.88 -8.59
C GLY A 112 -0.39 -7.96 -8.09
N LYS A 113 0.56 -8.20 -8.97
CA LYS A 113 2.00 -8.24 -8.64
C LYS A 113 2.54 -6.93 -8.09
N LYS A 114 1.81 -5.84 -8.21
CA LYS A 114 2.21 -4.56 -7.62
C LYS A 114 2.40 -4.67 -6.11
N GLY A 115 1.65 -5.54 -5.45
CA GLY A 115 1.84 -5.82 -4.03
C GLY A 115 3.24 -6.33 -3.71
N LYS A 116 3.76 -7.21 -4.58
CA LYS A 116 5.12 -7.73 -4.46
C LYS A 116 6.16 -6.62 -4.63
N GLU A 117 5.97 -5.76 -5.63
CA GLU A 117 6.88 -4.63 -5.87
C GLU A 117 6.91 -3.69 -4.67
N ALA A 118 5.75 -3.38 -4.11
CA ALA A 118 5.66 -2.52 -2.94
C ALA A 118 6.38 -3.12 -1.73
N ALA A 119 6.20 -4.41 -1.48
CA ALA A 119 6.89 -5.10 -0.39
C ALA A 119 8.42 -5.09 -0.60
N LYS A 120 8.87 -5.37 -1.81
CA LYS A 120 10.31 -5.34 -2.12
C LYS A 120 10.91 -3.97 -1.94
N ALA A 121 10.18 -2.91 -2.28
CA ALA A 121 10.64 -1.55 -2.08
C ALA A 121 10.88 -1.26 -0.59
N VAL A 122 9.96 -1.67 0.26
CA VAL A 122 10.10 -1.52 1.71
C VAL A 122 11.31 -2.28 2.23
N ILE A 123 11.46 -3.53 1.83
CA ILE A 123 12.57 -4.38 2.25
C ILE A 123 13.90 -3.75 1.83
N SER A 124 13.97 -3.24 0.62
CA SER A 124 15.17 -2.58 0.09
C SER A 124 15.63 -1.43 0.99
N VAL A 125 14.71 -0.59 1.42
CA VAL A 125 15.03 0.56 2.28
C VAL A 125 15.37 0.10 3.70
N LEU A 126 14.63 -0.85 4.26
CA LEU A 126 14.89 -1.36 5.61
C LEU A 126 16.24 -2.08 5.71
N SER A 127 16.76 -2.58 4.59
CA SER A 127 18.02 -3.31 4.55
C SER A 127 19.26 -2.41 4.48
N GLN A 128 19.05 -1.12 4.35
CA GLN A 128 20.17 -0.17 4.28
C GLN A 128 20.79 0.14 5.64
#